data_de630bf2f4aafac25e9aa8bb3296b8c9
#
_entry.id   de630bf2f4aafac25e9aa8bb3296b8c9
#
_cell.length_a   1.000
_cell.length_b   1.000
_cell.length_c   1.000
_cell.angle_alpha   90.00
_cell.angle_beta   90.00
_cell.angle_gamma   90.00
#
_symmetry.space_group_name_H-M   'P 1'
#
loop_
_entity.id
_entity.type
_entity.pdbx_description
1 polymer ?
#
loop_
_entity_poly.entity_id
_entity_poly.type
_entity_poly.pdbx_seq_one_letter_code
_entity_poly.pdbx_strand_id
1 'polypeptide(L)'
;MRVEGNKLETGVAHIRPGEGRRPLWVMGERVTCKITSDQTSGAYSLFEVTTQPGSGPPPHVQHWEDESFYVLEGEYEFLDGARTIRAGVGSLIYVRSGILHTHNNVGEEPGRMLVSQTPGGAHERFFEELAENPTAPFVSKDSPDIEIIASIATKYGIEILHPRRE
;
A
#
# COMPACT_ATOMS: atom_id res chain seq x y z
N MET A 1 -12.99 -17.18 5.51
CA MET A 1 -12.05 -18.08 6.24
C MET A 1 -10.92 -17.22 6.74
N ARG A 2 -10.77 -17.07 8.07
CA ARG A 2 -9.70 -16.30 8.68
C ARG A 2 -8.41 -17.09 8.49
N VAL A 3 -7.46 -16.55 7.76
CA VAL A 3 -6.07 -16.98 7.86
C VAL A 3 -5.48 -16.18 9.03
N GLU A 4 -5.66 -16.69 10.24
CA GLU A 4 -4.92 -16.20 11.41
C GLU A 4 -3.43 -16.43 11.16
N GLY A 5 -2.60 -15.46 11.57
CA GLY A 5 -1.16 -15.50 11.37
C GLY A 5 -0.53 -16.76 11.93
N ASN A 6 -0.35 -17.76 11.07
CA ASN A 6 0.37 -18.98 11.40
C ASN A 6 1.70 -19.00 10.67
N LYS A 7 2.77 -19.24 11.41
CA LYS A 7 4.01 -19.74 10.82
C LYS A 7 3.64 -20.87 9.84
N LEU A 8 4.21 -20.81 8.64
CA LEU A 8 3.96 -21.81 7.62
C LEU A 8 4.34 -23.20 8.16
N GLU A 9 3.38 -24.07 8.38
CA GLU A 9 3.60 -25.42 8.92
C GLU A 9 4.52 -26.27 8.04
N THR A 10 4.55 -25.97 6.72
CA THR A 10 5.30 -26.72 5.72
C THR A 10 6.39 -25.92 5.01
N GLY A 11 6.56 -24.64 5.35
CA GLY A 11 7.48 -23.74 4.64
C GLY A 11 6.99 -23.31 3.24
N VAL A 12 5.79 -23.72 2.82
CA VAL A 12 5.16 -23.36 1.54
C VAL A 12 3.77 -22.80 1.81
N ALA A 13 3.47 -21.63 1.24
CA ALA A 13 2.13 -21.05 1.22
C ALA A 13 1.59 -21.00 -0.21
N HIS A 14 0.32 -21.38 -0.39
CA HIS A 14 -0.41 -21.19 -1.63
C HIS A 14 -1.60 -20.27 -1.37
N ILE A 15 -1.49 -19.03 -1.81
CA ILE A 15 -2.53 -18.00 -1.68
C ILE A 15 -3.21 -17.87 -3.04
N ARG A 16 -4.42 -18.34 -3.14
CA ARG A 16 -5.19 -18.35 -4.40
C ARG A 16 -5.62 -16.93 -4.81
N PRO A 17 -6.07 -16.74 -6.07
CA PRO A 17 -6.72 -15.51 -6.48
C PRO A 17 -7.86 -15.14 -5.51
N GLY A 18 -7.90 -13.88 -5.07
CA GLY A 18 -8.92 -13.39 -4.12
C GLY A 18 -8.72 -13.77 -2.65
N GLU A 19 -7.79 -14.69 -2.35
CA GLU A 19 -7.44 -15.03 -0.96
C GLU A 19 -6.40 -14.07 -0.37
N GLY A 20 -6.33 -14.05 0.95
CA GLY A 20 -5.46 -13.20 1.76
C GLY A 20 -6.17 -12.75 3.02
N ARG A 21 -5.60 -11.81 3.76
CA ARG A 21 -6.29 -11.17 4.87
C ARG A 21 -7.48 -10.36 4.36
N ARG A 22 -8.41 -10.03 5.27
CA ARG A 22 -9.59 -9.21 4.94
C ARG A 22 -9.16 -7.93 4.20
N PRO A 23 -9.71 -7.66 3.00
CA PRO A 23 -9.36 -6.45 2.27
C PRO A 23 -9.75 -5.18 3.01
N LEU A 24 -8.90 -4.17 2.88
CA LEU A 24 -9.17 -2.81 3.31
C LEU A 24 -9.38 -1.91 2.08
N TRP A 25 -10.38 -1.03 2.16
CA TRP A 25 -10.54 0.07 1.23
C TRP A 25 -10.00 1.35 1.84
N VAL A 26 -9.11 2.03 1.14
CA VAL A 26 -8.52 3.31 1.57
C VAL A 26 -8.10 4.13 0.36
N MET A 27 -8.51 5.40 0.31
CA MET A 27 -8.11 6.38 -0.74
C MET A 27 -8.28 5.86 -2.18
N GLY A 28 -9.37 5.13 -2.44
CA GLY A 28 -9.66 4.55 -3.76
C GLY A 28 -8.86 3.29 -4.10
N GLU A 29 -8.16 2.71 -3.12
CA GLU A 29 -7.43 1.48 -3.24
C GLU A 29 -8.04 0.37 -2.40
N ARG A 30 -8.08 -0.84 -2.98
CA ARG A 30 -8.38 -2.07 -2.26
C ARG A 30 -7.09 -2.80 -1.97
N VAL A 31 -6.74 -2.92 -0.70
CA VAL A 31 -5.49 -3.53 -0.24
C VAL A 31 -5.77 -4.88 0.39
N THR A 32 -5.10 -5.92 -0.09
CA THR A 32 -5.18 -7.28 0.47
C THR A 32 -3.79 -7.77 0.83
N CYS A 33 -3.54 -8.05 2.11
CA CYS A 33 -2.28 -8.66 2.52
C CYS A 33 -2.25 -10.13 2.09
N LYS A 34 -1.29 -10.50 1.26
CA LYS A 34 -1.11 -11.86 0.73
C LYS A 34 -0.12 -12.65 1.58
N ILE A 35 0.97 -12.03 1.99
CA ILE A 35 2.00 -12.62 2.87
C ILE A 35 2.29 -11.64 4.00
N THR A 36 2.22 -12.12 5.21
CA THR A 36 2.49 -11.32 6.41
C THR A 36 3.95 -11.40 6.83
N SER A 37 4.40 -10.40 7.59
CA SER A 37 5.74 -10.39 8.19
C SER A 37 5.98 -11.58 9.12
N ASP A 38 4.96 -12.05 9.82
CA ASP A 38 5.07 -13.26 10.67
C ASP A 38 5.41 -14.52 9.86
N GLN A 39 4.84 -14.65 8.66
CA GLN A 39 5.11 -15.76 7.76
C GLN A 39 6.53 -15.73 7.19
N THR A 40 7.13 -14.55 7.09
CA THR A 40 8.48 -14.36 6.53
C THR A 40 9.55 -14.11 7.59
N SER A 41 9.23 -14.27 8.88
CA SER A 41 10.11 -13.95 10.00
C SER A 41 10.61 -12.49 9.95
N GLY A 42 9.74 -11.58 9.53
CA GLY A 42 10.00 -10.14 9.43
C GLY A 42 10.73 -9.70 8.16
N ALA A 43 11.02 -10.61 7.23
CA ALA A 43 11.79 -10.27 6.04
C ALA A 43 11.03 -9.31 5.11
N TYR A 44 9.76 -9.55 4.88
CA TYR A 44 8.90 -8.69 4.07
C TYR A 44 7.41 -8.93 4.35
N SER A 45 6.59 -7.99 3.89
CA SER A 45 5.14 -8.14 3.71
C SER A 45 4.80 -8.02 2.24
N LEU A 46 3.78 -8.71 1.75
CA LEU A 46 3.33 -8.65 0.37
C LEU A 46 1.84 -8.33 0.31
N PHE A 47 1.50 -7.31 -0.47
CA PHE A 47 0.12 -6.87 -0.70
C PHE A 47 -0.24 -6.96 -2.17
N GLU A 48 -1.50 -7.28 -2.45
CA GLU A 48 -2.14 -7.00 -3.72
C GLU A 48 -2.98 -5.75 -3.58
N VAL A 49 -2.74 -4.76 -4.42
CA VAL A 49 -3.41 -3.46 -4.41
C VAL A 49 -4.14 -3.27 -5.72
N THR A 50 -5.45 -3.02 -5.65
CA THR A 50 -6.28 -2.62 -6.78
C THR A 50 -6.62 -1.15 -6.63
N THR A 51 -6.26 -0.34 -7.62
CA THR A 51 -6.41 1.11 -7.59
C THR A 51 -7.45 1.55 -8.63
N GLN A 52 -8.46 2.29 -8.21
CA GLN A 52 -9.46 2.85 -9.11
C GLN A 52 -8.85 3.91 -10.03
N PRO A 53 -9.42 4.15 -11.24
CA PRO A 53 -8.98 5.20 -12.13
C PRO A 53 -8.88 6.57 -11.41
N GLY A 54 -7.78 7.28 -11.61
CA GLY A 54 -7.52 8.58 -10.99
C GLY A 54 -7.21 8.55 -9.50
N SER A 55 -7.14 7.36 -8.90
CA SER A 55 -6.86 7.18 -7.46
C SER A 55 -5.41 6.80 -7.20
N GLY A 56 -5.03 6.94 -5.95
CA GLY A 56 -3.72 6.61 -5.38
C GLY A 56 -3.52 7.37 -4.07
N PRO A 57 -2.50 7.02 -3.29
CA PRO A 57 -2.20 7.70 -2.04
C PRO A 57 -1.72 9.14 -2.28
N PRO A 58 -1.81 10.03 -1.29
CA PRO A 58 -1.11 11.30 -1.34
C PRO A 58 0.42 11.08 -1.34
N PRO A 59 1.22 12.11 -1.73
CA PRO A 59 2.66 12.05 -1.57
C PRO A 59 3.04 11.72 -0.13
N HIS A 60 3.95 10.79 0.05
CA HIS A 60 4.35 10.30 1.37
C HIS A 60 5.80 9.82 1.36
N VAL A 61 6.35 9.70 2.56
CA VAL A 61 7.68 9.12 2.81
C VAL A 61 7.51 7.94 3.75
N GLN A 62 8.08 6.81 3.40
CA GLN A 62 8.22 5.68 4.32
C GLN A 62 9.63 5.68 4.91
N HIS A 63 9.72 5.84 6.22
CA HIS A 63 11.01 5.96 6.89
C HIS A 63 11.63 4.63 7.30
N TRP A 64 10.82 3.57 7.39
CA TRP A 64 11.26 2.28 7.97
C TRP A 64 11.34 1.14 6.96
N GLU A 65 10.71 1.28 5.80
CA GLU A 65 10.57 0.21 4.82
C GLU A 65 10.95 0.68 3.43
N ASP A 66 11.63 -0.17 2.68
CA ASP A 66 11.72 -0.06 1.24
C ASP A 66 10.46 -0.66 0.60
N GLU A 67 10.04 -0.13 -0.54
CA GLU A 67 8.90 -0.64 -1.29
C GLU A 67 9.28 -1.09 -2.69
N SER A 68 8.63 -2.15 -3.15
CA SER A 68 8.68 -2.54 -4.56
C SER A 68 7.25 -2.70 -5.08
N PHE A 69 6.99 -2.15 -6.25
CA PHE A 69 5.72 -2.18 -6.94
C PHE A 69 5.89 -2.92 -8.27
N TYR A 70 5.15 -3.99 -8.46
CA TYR A 70 5.12 -4.72 -9.73
C TYR A 70 3.73 -4.60 -10.36
N VAL A 71 3.65 -3.99 -11.54
CA VAL A 71 2.38 -3.73 -12.22
C VAL A 71 1.87 -5.00 -12.89
N LEU A 72 0.71 -5.48 -12.46
CA LEU A 72 0.00 -6.62 -13.02
C LEU A 72 -1.04 -6.21 -14.08
N GLU A 73 -1.74 -5.10 -13.83
CA GLU A 73 -2.81 -4.58 -14.69
C GLU A 73 -2.83 -3.06 -14.63
N GLY A 74 -3.20 -2.44 -15.76
CA GLY A 74 -3.38 -1.00 -15.84
C GLY A 74 -2.09 -0.22 -16.13
N GLU A 75 -2.18 1.09 -16.01
CA GLU A 75 -1.11 2.03 -16.24
C GLU A 75 -1.03 3.02 -15.07
N TYR A 76 0.16 3.15 -14.52
CA TYR A 76 0.43 3.99 -13.38
C TYR A 76 1.41 5.10 -13.70
N GLU A 77 1.29 6.18 -12.98
CA GLU A 77 2.24 7.27 -12.93
C GLU A 77 2.81 7.35 -11.52
N PHE A 78 4.13 7.23 -11.39
CA PHE A 78 4.85 7.38 -10.15
C PHE A 78 5.54 8.74 -10.11
N LEU A 79 5.43 9.41 -8.97
CA LEU A 79 6.17 10.63 -8.70
C LEU A 79 7.40 10.29 -7.83
N ASP A 80 8.57 10.62 -8.35
CA ASP A 80 9.87 10.55 -7.66
C ASP A 80 10.37 11.99 -7.47
N GLY A 81 9.99 12.60 -6.35
CA GLY A 81 10.30 14.01 -6.11
C GLY A 81 9.79 14.92 -7.24
N ALA A 82 10.66 15.28 -8.18
CA ALA A 82 10.34 16.16 -9.30
C ALA A 82 10.07 15.43 -10.63
N ARG A 83 10.29 14.12 -10.67
CA ARG A 83 10.14 13.33 -11.91
C ARG A 83 8.88 12.50 -11.87
N THR A 84 8.27 12.38 -13.05
CA THR A 84 7.15 11.47 -13.29
C THR A 84 7.63 10.27 -14.08
N ILE A 85 7.28 9.08 -13.62
CA ILE A 85 7.62 7.81 -14.27
C ILE A 85 6.33 7.11 -14.64
N ARG A 86 6.12 6.80 -15.91
CA ARG A 86 5.02 5.94 -16.35
C ARG A 86 5.41 4.48 -16.28
N ALA A 87 4.54 3.65 -15.72
CA ALA A 87 4.74 2.24 -15.50
C ALA A 87 3.50 1.46 -15.94
N GLY A 88 3.65 0.71 -17.03
CA GLY A 88 2.64 -0.24 -17.52
C GLY A 88 2.89 -1.66 -17.01
N VAL A 89 2.07 -2.61 -17.49
CA VAL A 89 2.16 -4.03 -17.12
C VAL A 89 3.56 -4.58 -17.28
N GLY A 90 4.06 -5.29 -16.26
CA GLY A 90 5.41 -5.85 -16.21
C GLY A 90 6.49 -4.88 -15.72
N SER A 91 6.15 -3.62 -15.44
CA SER A 91 7.09 -2.67 -14.84
C SER A 91 7.30 -2.97 -13.37
N LEU A 92 8.54 -2.78 -12.90
CA LEU A 92 8.93 -2.79 -11.51
C LEU A 92 9.45 -1.41 -11.10
N ILE A 93 8.86 -0.85 -10.05
CA ILE A 93 9.33 0.38 -9.40
C ILE A 93 9.84 0.02 -8.01
N TYR A 94 11.05 0.42 -7.69
CA TYR A 94 11.65 0.26 -6.37
C TYR A 94 11.87 1.64 -5.74
N VAL A 95 11.39 1.80 -4.51
CA VAL A 95 11.53 3.03 -3.72
C VAL A 95 12.21 2.70 -2.41
N ARG A 96 13.38 3.30 -2.18
CA ARG A 96 14.08 3.19 -0.90
C ARG A 96 13.34 3.97 0.20
N SER A 97 13.50 3.51 1.43
CA SER A 97 13.06 4.26 2.61
C SER A 97 13.62 5.69 2.58
N GLY A 98 12.83 6.65 3.06
CA GLY A 98 13.19 8.06 3.09
C GLY A 98 12.95 8.85 1.79
N ILE A 99 12.46 8.21 0.73
CA ILE A 99 12.19 8.88 -0.54
C ILE A 99 10.72 9.29 -0.63
N LEU A 100 10.49 10.58 -0.92
CA LEU A 100 9.15 11.10 -1.21
C LEU A 100 8.65 10.54 -2.53
N HIS A 101 7.50 9.88 -2.48
CA HIS A 101 6.88 9.30 -3.67
C HIS A 101 5.36 9.22 -3.54
N THR A 102 4.72 8.97 -4.65
CA THR A 102 3.32 8.57 -4.76
C THR A 102 3.10 7.84 -6.08
N HIS A 103 1.97 7.17 -6.20
CA HIS A 103 1.50 6.61 -7.47
C HIS A 103 0.05 6.99 -7.72
N ASN A 104 -0.33 6.95 -8.98
CA ASN A 104 -1.70 7.22 -9.41
C ASN A 104 -2.04 6.30 -10.59
N ASN A 105 -3.24 5.72 -10.58
CA ASN A 105 -3.74 5.01 -11.75
C ASN A 105 -4.18 6.04 -12.80
N VAL A 106 -3.48 6.09 -13.93
CA VAL A 106 -3.76 7.01 -15.03
C VAL A 106 -4.52 6.34 -16.17
N GLY A 107 -4.87 5.07 -16.03
CA GLY A 107 -5.72 4.33 -16.95
C GLY A 107 -7.21 4.62 -16.74
N GLU A 108 -8.02 4.09 -17.65
CA GLU A 108 -9.49 4.24 -17.63
C GLU A 108 -10.18 3.11 -16.82
N GLU A 109 -9.44 2.03 -16.54
CA GLU A 109 -9.92 0.86 -15.81
C GLU A 109 -9.15 0.71 -14.49
N PRO A 110 -9.67 -0.07 -13.51
CA PRO A 110 -8.93 -0.39 -12.30
C PRO A 110 -7.58 -1.04 -12.64
N GLY A 111 -6.52 -0.55 -11.99
CA GLY A 111 -5.18 -1.12 -12.08
C GLY A 111 -4.91 -2.06 -10.91
N ARG A 112 -3.91 -2.95 -11.05
CA ARG A 112 -3.51 -3.88 -10.02
C ARG A 112 -2.01 -4.03 -9.95
N MET A 113 -1.47 -4.02 -8.72
CA MET A 113 -0.05 -4.20 -8.44
C MET A 113 0.16 -5.21 -7.32
N LEU A 114 1.31 -5.88 -7.35
CA LEU A 114 1.90 -6.46 -6.14
C LEU A 114 2.83 -5.42 -5.52
N VAL A 115 2.72 -5.24 -4.21
CA VAL A 115 3.52 -4.28 -3.44
C VAL A 115 4.16 -5.00 -2.28
N SER A 116 5.49 -4.96 -2.19
CA SER A 116 6.24 -5.51 -1.07
C SER A 116 6.86 -4.42 -0.23
N GLN A 117 6.87 -4.61 1.08
CA GLN A 117 7.61 -3.78 2.04
C GLN A 117 8.68 -4.62 2.72
N THR A 118 9.89 -4.06 2.80
CA THR A 118 11.08 -4.71 3.37
C THR A 118 11.79 -3.75 4.34
N PRO A 119 12.00 -4.13 5.62
CA PRO A 119 11.47 -5.31 6.32
C PRO A 119 9.94 -5.25 6.43
N GLY A 120 9.30 -6.38 6.71
CA GLY A 120 7.85 -6.44 6.87
C GLY A 120 7.36 -5.98 8.24
N GLY A 121 6.08 -5.64 8.31
CA GLY A 121 5.31 -5.48 9.55
C GLY A 121 4.78 -4.07 9.82
N ALA A 122 5.49 -2.99 9.53
CA ALA A 122 5.01 -1.64 9.84
C ALA A 122 3.76 -1.29 9.02
N HIS A 123 3.78 -1.53 7.72
CA HIS A 123 2.63 -1.30 6.84
C HIS A 123 1.43 -2.20 7.17
N GLU A 124 1.68 -3.44 7.56
CA GLU A 124 0.61 -4.34 8.02
C GLU A 124 -0.14 -3.74 9.21
N ARG A 125 0.59 -3.30 10.23
CA ARG A 125 0.00 -2.69 11.44
C ARG A 125 -0.71 -1.38 11.13
N PHE A 126 -0.17 -0.60 10.21
CA PHE A 126 -0.84 0.60 9.72
C PHE A 126 -2.20 0.28 9.11
N PHE A 127 -2.26 -0.69 8.21
CA PHE A 127 -3.52 -1.09 7.59
C PHE A 127 -4.49 -1.75 8.57
N GLU A 128 -3.99 -2.53 9.54
CA GLU A 128 -4.81 -3.12 10.59
C GLU A 128 -5.49 -2.02 11.43
N GLU A 129 -4.75 -1.01 11.87
CA GLU A 129 -5.31 0.11 12.63
C GLU A 129 -6.29 0.94 11.79
N LEU A 130 -6.00 1.17 10.50
CA LEU A 130 -6.94 1.83 9.59
C LEU A 130 -8.24 1.04 9.45
N ALA A 131 -8.18 -0.28 9.38
CA ALA A 131 -9.37 -1.12 9.24
C ALA A 131 -10.30 -1.04 10.46
N GLU A 132 -9.78 -0.69 11.61
CA GLU A 132 -10.56 -0.47 12.85
C GLU A 132 -11.22 0.93 12.89
N ASN A 133 -10.76 1.85 12.04
CA ASN A 133 -11.30 3.20 11.98
C ASN A 133 -12.48 3.27 10.99
N PRO A 134 -13.71 3.55 11.45
CA PRO A 134 -14.90 3.52 10.60
C PRO A 134 -14.91 4.64 9.55
N THR A 135 -14.11 5.68 9.70
CA THR A 135 -14.05 6.83 8.78
C THR A 135 -13.03 6.59 7.66
N ALA A 136 -11.99 5.80 7.91
CA ALA A 136 -10.88 5.61 6.97
C ALA A 136 -11.29 5.19 5.55
N PRO A 137 -12.28 4.30 5.33
CA PRO A 137 -12.70 3.90 3.98
C PRO A 137 -13.29 5.04 3.13
N PHE A 138 -13.74 6.11 3.74
CA PHE A 138 -14.39 7.24 3.09
C PHE A 138 -13.46 8.44 2.87
N VAL A 139 -12.22 8.37 3.35
CA VAL A 139 -11.23 9.43 3.21
C VAL A 139 -10.58 9.34 1.83
N SER A 140 -10.66 10.43 1.06
CA SER A 140 -9.85 10.60 -0.16
C SER A 140 -8.58 11.41 0.16
N LYS A 141 -7.60 11.36 -0.74
CA LYS A 141 -6.34 12.12 -0.58
C LYS A 141 -6.55 13.64 -0.48
N ASP A 142 -7.66 14.15 -0.99
CA ASP A 142 -8.02 15.56 -0.99
C ASP A 142 -9.04 15.93 0.11
N SER A 143 -9.44 14.93 0.91
CA SER A 143 -10.38 15.12 2.01
C SER A 143 -9.72 15.85 3.19
N PRO A 144 -10.46 16.75 3.89
CA PRO A 144 -9.97 17.29 5.17
C PRO A 144 -9.69 16.21 6.21
N ASP A 145 -10.36 15.06 6.11
CA ASP A 145 -10.19 13.95 7.04
C ASP A 145 -8.90 13.13 6.78
N ILE A 146 -8.10 13.52 5.79
CA ILE A 146 -6.76 12.92 5.54
C ILE A 146 -5.86 12.98 6.78
N GLU A 147 -6.07 13.97 7.66
CA GLU A 147 -5.36 14.10 8.93
C GLU A 147 -5.54 12.87 9.85
N ILE A 148 -6.67 12.19 9.75
CA ILE A 148 -6.94 10.95 10.51
C ILE A 148 -5.97 9.87 10.04
N ILE A 149 -5.85 9.70 8.72
CA ILE A 149 -4.93 8.73 8.12
C ILE A 149 -3.48 9.12 8.42
N ALA A 150 -3.14 10.40 8.28
CA ALA A 150 -1.79 10.91 8.54
C ALA A 150 -1.35 10.68 10.00
N SER A 151 -2.25 10.89 10.97
CA SER A 151 -1.93 10.66 12.38
C SER A 151 -1.68 9.20 12.70
N ILE A 152 -2.44 8.29 12.09
CA ILE A 152 -2.23 6.84 12.23
C ILE A 152 -0.91 6.44 11.54
N ALA A 153 -0.69 6.91 10.31
CA ALA A 153 0.50 6.61 9.51
C ALA A 153 1.81 6.96 10.24
N THR A 154 1.84 8.09 10.93
CA THR A 154 3.02 8.54 11.68
C THR A 154 3.48 7.54 12.74
N LYS A 155 2.58 6.78 13.34
CA LYS A 155 2.91 5.74 14.33
C LYS A 155 3.75 4.60 13.73
N TYR A 156 3.68 4.43 12.41
CA TYR A 156 4.30 3.35 11.67
C TYR A 156 5.41 3.81 10.71
N GLY A 157 5.94 5.00 10.95
CA GLY A 157 7.05 5.56 10.17
C GLY A 157 6.65 6.05 8.78
N ILE A 158 5.37 6.32 8.55
CA ILE A 158 4.84 6.85 7.30
C ILE A 158 4.49 8.32 7.51
N GLU A 159 5.12 9.20 6.76
CA GLU A 159 4.85 10.63 6.76
C GLU A 159 4.03 10.99 5.51
N ILE A 160 2.80 11.41 5.70
CA ILE A 160 1.91 11.86 4.62
C ILE A 160 2.08 13.36 4.45
N LEU A 161 2.43 13.78 3.24
CA LEU A 161 2.50 15.19 2.87
C LEU A 161 1.17 15.61 2.24
N HIS A 162 0.52 16.56 2.85
CA HIS A 162 -0.67 17.20 2.31
C HIS A 162 -0.47 18.71 2.27
N PRO A 163 -1.11 19.42 1.33
CA PRO A 163 -1.04 20.87 1.28
C PRO A 163 -1.51 21.43 2.63
N ARG A 164 -0.64 22.17 3.32
CA ARG A 164 -1.07 22.97 4.47
C ARG A 164 -2.14 23.93 3.97
N ARG A 165 -3.28 23.93 4.61
CA ARG A 165 -4.24 25.02 4.43
C ARG A 165 -3.60 26.26 5.02
N GLU A 166 -3.38 27.30 4.19
CA GLU A 166 -3.09 28.63 4.65
C GLU A 166 -4.34 29.23 5.32
#